data_e61f33da5354bd93c4231111e0550478
#
_entry.id   e61f33da5354bd93c4231111e0550478
#
_cell.length_a   1.000
_cell.length_b   1.000
_cell.length_c   1.000
_cell.angle_alpha   90.00
_cell.angle_beta   90.00
_cell.angle_gamma   90.00
#
_symmetry.space_group_name_H-M   'P 1'
#
loop_
_entity.id
_entity.type
_entity.pdbx_description
1 polymer ?
#
loop_
_entity_poly.entity_id
_entity_poly.type
_entity_poly.pdbx_seq_one_letter_code
_entity_poly.pdbx_strand_id
1 'polypeptide(L)'
;MGKIRVPNTYVIIFAVLLVCAVATWLVPGGEPQTWQVFSALYEGFSQQAGIIAFVLIIGGAFWVVNSTKAVDEGIMKFISKVRSLERFGLVRKLGVGNIVITLVMLLFGLFGAVFGMSEETIAFVAVVIPLARSLGYDDFVGVCMVYVAAHVGFAGAMLNPFTIGIAQDMASLPLFSGIEYRIFCWVTLMAVAITFVLWYARRIRKPVSEAAASEETVEASEEPGKINAWICY
;
A
#
# COMPACT_ATOMS: atom_id res chain seq x y z
N MET A 1 -1.36 2.13 -32.20
CA MET A 1 -0.69 2.66 -31.00
C MET A 1 0.20 1.56 -30.44
N GLY A 2 1.54 1.72 -30.53
CA GLY A 2 2.49 0.73 -30.02
C GLY A 2 2.36 0.59 -28.50
N LYS A 3 2.21 -0.63 -28.00
CA LYS A 3 2.25 -0.91 -26.56
C LYS A 3 3.64 -0.52 -26.05
N ILE A 4 3.73 0.55 -25.26
CA ILE A 4 4.95 0.90 -24.51
C ILE A 4 5.17 -0.25 -23.52
N ARG A 5 6.13 -1.14 -23.80
CA ARG A 5 6.56 -2.15 -22.83
C ARG A 5 7.41 -1.45 -21.79
N VAL A 6 6.97 -1.47 -20.54
CA VAL A 6 7.76 -0.97 -19.41
C VAL A 6 9.03 -1.84 -19.33
N PRO A 7 10.23 -1.25 -19.40
CA PRO A 7 11.47 -2.02 -19.30
C PRO A 7 11.60 -2.66 -17.91
N ASN A 8 12.37 -3.74 -17.82
CA ASN A 8 12.68 -4.42 -16.56
C ASN A 8 13.33 -3.44 -15.57
N THR A 9 13.03 -3.57 -14.29
CA THR A 9 13.54 -2.72 -13.21
C THR A 9 15.06 -2.58 -13.24
N TYR A 10 15.78 -3.66 -13.52
CA TYR A 10 17.25 -3.62 -13.64
C TYR A 10 17.70 -2.72 -14.80
N VAL A 11 17.00 -2.77 -15.94
CA VAL A 11 17.31 -1.89 -17.09
C VAL A 11 17.09 -0.43 -16.72
N ILE A 12 16.05 -0.12 -15.96
CA ILE A 12 15.77 1.24 -15.49
C ILE A 12 16.89 1.71 -14.57
N ILE A 13 17.31 0.88 -13.60
CA ILE A 13 18.39 1.22 -12.65
C ILE A 13 19.69 1.50 -13.41
N PHE A 14 20.08 0.63 -14.36
CA PHE A 14 21.29 0.84 -15.16
C PHE A 14 21.18 2.06 -16.05
N ALA A 15 20.01 2.33 -16.65
CA ALA A 15 19.79 3.51 -17.47
C ALA A 15 19.93 4.80 -16.65
N VAL A 16 19.34 4.84 -15.46
CA VAL A 16 19.48 6.00 -14.54
C VAL A 16 20.93 6.18 -14.13
N LEU A 17 21.64 5.10 -13.80
CA LEU A 17 23.06 5.13 -13.42
C LEU A 17 23.93 5.70 -14.55
N LEU A 18 23.69 5.29 -15.80
CA LEU A 18 24.38 5.84 -16.98
C LEU A 18 24.04 7.31 -17.20
N VAL A 19 22.78 7.72 -17.07
CA VAL A 19 22.37 9.10 -17.18
C VAL A 19 23.05 9.96 -16.11
N CYS A 20 23.12 9.49 -14.87
CA CYS A 20 23.85 10.19 -13.79
C CYS A 20 25.34 10.30 -14.12
N ALA A 21 25.97 9.23 -14.62
CA ALA A 21 27.38 9.26 -15.01
C ALA A 21 27.66 10.28 -16.11
N VAL A 22 26.82 10.35 -17.15
CA VAL A 22 26.92 11.37 -18.20
C VAL A 22 26.69 12.78 -17.64
N ALA A 23 25.75 12.93 -16.73
CA ALA A 23 25.46 14.23 -16.11
C ALA A 23 26.67 14.81 -15.34
N THR A 24 27.55 13.96 -14.75
CA THR A 24 28.77 14.41 -14.07
C THR A 24 29.77 15.10 -15.01
N TRP A 25 29.72 14.81 -16.31
CA TRP A 25 30.55 15.47 -17.32
C TRP A 25 30.03 16.86 -17.69
N LEU A 26 28.75 17.13 -17.44
CA LEU A 26 28.10 18.40 -17.78
C LEU A 26 28.09 19.36 -16.60
N VAL A 27 28.32 18.89 -15.38
CA VAL A 27 28.32 19.73 -14.17
C VAL A 27 29.70 20.38 -13.99
N PRO A 28 29.80 21.72 -14.00
CA PRO A 28 31.07 22.41 -13.74
C PRO A 28 31.61 22.10 -12.35
N GLY A 29 32.85 21.59 -12.27
CA GLY A 29 33.47 21.19 -11.01
C GLY A 29 33.17 19.74 -10.56
N GLY A 30 32.39 18.98 -11.33
CA GLY A 30 32.21 17.56 -11.11
C GLY A 30 33.38 16.73 -11.62
N GLU A 31 33.74 15.66 -10.90
CA GLU A 31 34.70 14.69 -11.41
C GLU A 31 34.01 13.76 -12.42
N PRO A 32 34.51 13.67 -13.69
CA PRO A 32 33.91 12.82 -14.69
C PRO A 32 33.96 11.35 -14.29
N GLN A 33 32.80 10.74 -14.15
CA GLN A 33 32.67 9.32 -13.76
C GLN A 33 32.85 8.43 -15.00
N THR A 34 33.71 7.42 -14.89
CA THR A 34 33.97 6.44 -15.96
C THR A 34 33.82 5.01 -15.43
N TRP A 35 34.89 4.42 -14.94
CA TRP A 35 34.90 3.08 -14.37
C TRP A 35 34.11 2.96 -13.06
N GLN A 36 33.94 4.06 -12.36
CA GLN A 36 33.16 4.15 -11.12
C GLN A 36 31.69 3.73 -11.31
N VAL A 37 31.16 3.75 -12.54
CA VAL A 37 29.83 3.23 -12.85
C VAL A 37 29.69 1.75 -12.48
N PHE A 38 30.75 0.96 -12.63
CA PHE A 38 30.75 -0.45 -12.27
C PHE A 38 30.93 -0.67 -10.77
N SER A 39 31.76 0.16 -10.11
CA SER A 39 31.94 0.09 -8.65
C SER A 39 30.76 0.69 -7.89
N ALA A 40 30.02 1.63 -8.48
CA ALA A 40 28.91 2.34 -7.85
C ALA A 40 27.81 1.40 -7.32
N LEU A 41 27.52 0.30 -8.00
CA LEU A 41 26.56 -0.70 -7.51
C LEU A 41 27.06 -1.38 -6.24
N TYR A 42 28.32 -1.79 -6.21
CA TYR A 42 28.91 -2.42 -5.04
C TYR A 42 29.04 -1.44 -3.88
N GLU A 43 29.53 -0.25 -4.16
CA GLU A 43 29.69 0.81 -3.14
C GLU A 43 28.34 1.24 -2.57
N GLY A 44 27.34 1.46 -3.44
CA GLY A 44 25.99 1.78 -3.02
C GLY A 44 25.37 0.68 -2.17
N PHE A 45 25.53 -0.58 -2.56
CA PHE A 45 25.07 -1.72 -1.76
C PHE A 45 25.80 -1.78 -0.41
N SER A 46 27.11 -1.59 -0.40
CA SER A 46 27.93 -1.63 0.81
C SER A 46 27.60 -0.49 1.77
N GLN A 47 27.41 0.72 1.25
CA GLN A 47 27.01 1.90 2.04
C GLN A 47 25.62 1.75 2.64
N GLN A 48 24.68 1.12 1.90
CA GLN A 48 23.31 0.91 2.33
C GLN A 48 23.07 -0.48 2.95
N ALA A 49 24.13 -1.26 3.23
CA ALA A 49 24.00 -2.62 3.73
C ALA A 49 23.17 -2.74 5.00
N GLY A 50 23.26 -1.78 5.91
CA GLY A 50 22.43 -1.72 7.13
C GLY A 50 20.94 -1.60 6.83
N ILE A 51 20.56 -0.70 5.92
CA ILE A 51 19.18 -0.51 5.49
C ILE A 51 18.68 -1.74 4.75
N ILE A 52 19.47 -2.29 3.84
CA ILE A 52 19.13 -3.51 3.08
C ILE A 52 18.88 -4.68 4.04
N ALA A 53 19.79 -4.91 4.99
CA ALA A 53 19.65 -5.96 5.99
C ALA A 53 18.37 -5.76 6.84
N PHE A 54 18.11 -4.54 7.27
CA PHE A 54 16.92 -4.19 8.03
C PHE A 54 15.63 -4.49 7.23
N VAL A 55 15.55 -4.07 5.98
CA VAL A 55 14.40 -4.34 5.08
C VAL A 55 14.21 -5.83 4.87
N LEU A 56 15.29 -6.60 4.65
CA LEU A 56 15.24 -8.05 4.48
C LEU A 56 14.75 -8.76 5.74
N ILE A 57 15.22 -8.36 6.92
CA ILE A 57 14.79 -8.95 8.21
C ILE A 57 13.30 -8.66 8.44
N ILE A 58 12.87 -7.41 8.29
CA ILE A 58 11.45 -7.04 8.46
C ILE A 58 10.59 -7.70 7.40
N GLY A 59 11.00 -7.69 6.14
CA GLY A 59 10.28 -8.37 5.05
C GLY A 59 10.15 -9.87 5.32
N GLY A 60 11.22 -10.50 5.80
CA GLY A 60 11.19 -11.91 6.22
C GLY A 60 10.23 -12.16 7.39
N ALA A 61 10.22 -11.29 8.39
CA ALA A 61 9.27 -11.38 9.52
C ALA A 61 7.82 -11.23 9.04
N PHE A 62 7.53 -10.27 8.17
CA PHE A 62 6.22 -10.13 7.56
C PHE A 62 5.83 -11.33 6.70
N TRP A 63 6.77 -11.88 5.94
CA TRP A 63 6.52 -13.10 5.16
C TRP A 63 6.10 -14.27 6.06
N VAL A 64 6.79 -14.45 7.20
CA VAL A 64 6.42 -15.48 8.19
C VAL A 64 5.02 -15.21 8.75
N VAL A 65 4.69 -13.97 9.13
CA VAL A 65 3.35 -13.61 9.63
C VAL A 65 2.29 -13.86 8.56
N ASN A 66 2.53 -13.48 7.30
CA ASN A 66 1.60 -13.74 6.20
C ASN A 66 1.44 -15.24 5.90
N SER A 67 2.52 -16.03 5.99
CA SER A 67 2.44 -17.48 5.77
C SER A 67 1.56 -18.20 6.79
N THR A 68 1.40 -17.65 7.98
CA THR A 68 0.48 -18.18 9.01
C THR A 68 -1.00 -17.88 8.73
N LYS A 69 -1.29 -17.03 7.72
CA LYS A 69 -2.63 -16.49 7.43
C LYS A 69 -3.29 -15.78 8.63
N ALA A 70 -2.54 -15.50 9.69
CA ALA A 70 -3.06 -14.88 10.90
C ALA A 70 -3.63 -13.47 10.64
N VAL A 71 -3.01 -12.72 9.74
CA VAL A 71 -3.48 -11.38 9.34
C VAL A 71 -4.78 -11.49 8.55
N ASP A 72 -4.86 -12.39 7.57
CA ASP A 72 -6.06 -12.62 6.76
C ASP A 72 -7.24 -13.04 7.66
N GLU A 73 -7.01 -14.02 8.53
CA GLU A 73 -8.04 -14.45 9.48
C GLU A 73 -8.42 -13.34 10.47
N GLY A 74 -7.46 -12.57 10.94
CA GLY A 74 -7.67 -11.41 11.81
C GLY A 74 -8.57 -10.37 11.16
N ILE A 75 -8.27 -10.01 9.90
CA ILE A 75 -9.07 -9.07 9.12
C ILE A 75 -10.46 -9.62 8.85
N MET A 76 -10.60 -10.89 8.46
CA MET A 76 -11.90 -11.51 8.23
C MET A 76 -12.74 -11.57 9.50
N LYS A 77 -12.14 -11.92 10.66
CA LYS A 77 -12.82 -11.88 11.96
C LYS A 77 -13.22 -10.45 12.36
N PHE A 78 -12.34 -9.47 12.11
CA PHE A 78 -12.63 -8.06 12.35
C PHE A 78 -13.83 -7.59 11.51
N ILE A 79 -13.83 -7.89 10.21
CA ILE A 79 -14.92 -7.56 9.30
C ILE A 79 -16.23 -8.23 9.71
N SER A 80 -16.19 -9.52 10.07
CA SER A 80 -17.37 -10.25 10.52
C SER A 80 -17.94 -9.65 11.82
N LYS A 81 -17.06 -9.23 12.73
CA LYS A 81 -17.44 -8.57 13.99
C LYS A 81 -18.04 -7.18 13.73
N VAL A 82 -17.50 -6.41 12.80
CA VAL A 82 -18.08 -5.13 12.39
C VAL A 82 -19.47 -5.30 11.76
N ARG A 83 -19.65 -6.33 10.92
CA ARG A 83 -20.99 -6.69 10.40
C ARG A 83 -21.98 -7.07 11.52
N SER A 84 -21.52 -7.74 12.55
CA SER A 84 -22.41 -8.11 13.68
C SER A 84 -22.87 -6.88 14.50
N LEU A 85 -22.15 -5.76 14.40
CA LEU A 85 -22.55 -4.49 15.03
C LEU A 85 -23.77 -3.82 14.37
N GLU A 86 -24.30 -4.38 13.27
CA GLU A 86 -25.58 -3.96 12.66
C GLU A 86 -26.76 -3.96 13.63
N ARG A 87 -26.66 -4.74 14.69
CA ARG A 87 -27.69 -4.83 15.76
C ARG A 87 -27.80 -3.53 16.58
N PHE A 88 -26.78 -2.67 16.57
CA PHE A 88 -26.82 -1.42 17.33
C PHE A 88 -27.46 -0.30 16.49
N GLY A 89 -28.51 0.33 17.02
CA GLY A 89 -29.30 1.36 16.34
C GLY A 89 -28.49 2.57 15.83
N LEU A 90 -27.36 2.88 16.47
CA LEU A 90 -26.44 3.93 16.05
C LEU A 90 -25.71 3.56 14.74
N VAL A 91 -25.30 2.32 14.60
CA VAL A 91 -24.63 1.75 13.42
C VAL A 91 -25.58 1.76 12.24
N ARG A 92 -26.85 1.42 12.48
CA ARG A 92 -27.91 1.47 11.45
C ARG A 92 -28.18 2.88 10.95
N LYS A 93 -28.05 3.91 11.80
CA LYS A 93 -28.26 5.33 11.44
C LYS A 93 -27.08 5.91 10.64
N LEU A 94 -25.85 5.51 10.95
CA LEU A 94 -24.63 5.93 10.24
C LEU A 94 -24.41 5.17 8.92
N GLY A 95 -25.07 4.03 8.73
CA GLY A 95 -24.89 3.13 7.60
C GLY A 95 -23.67 2.23 7.81
N VAL A 96 -23.90 0.91 7.86
CA VAL A 96 -22.87 -0.11 8.11
C VAL A 96 -21.69 0.04 7.17
N GLY A 97 -21.95 0.29 5.89
CA GLY A 97 -20.89 0.46 4.90
C GLY A 97 -19.92 1.60 5.23
N ASN A 98 -20.42 2.74 5.70
CA ASN A 98 -19.57 3.87 6.08
C ASN A 98 -18.66 3.53 7.27
N ILE A 99 -19.18 2.76 8.22
CA ILE A 99 -18.41 2.33 9.40
C ILE A 99 -17.34 1.33 8.99
N VAL A 100 -17.67 0.36 8.13
CA VAL A 100 -16.71 -0.62 7.60
C VAL A 100 -15.58 0.10 6.85
N ILE A 101 -15.92 1.00 5.93
CA ILE A 101 -14.94 1.82 5.20
C ILE A 101 -14.01 2.53 6.18
N THR A 102 -14.57 3.27 7.14
CA THR A 102 -13.78 4.05 8.10
C THR A 102 -12.86 3.18 8.94
N LEU A 103 -13.36 2.07 9.47
CA LEU A 103 -12.57 1.17 10.34
C LEU A 103 -11.46 0.45 9.57
N VAL A 104 -11.74 -0.02 8.36
CA VAL A 104 -10.72 -0.66 7.51
C VAL A 104 -9.67 0.35 7.10
N MET A 105 -10.06 1.56 6.70
CA MET A 105 -9.12 2.64 6.37
C MET A 105 -8.24 3.03 7.57
N LEU A 106 -8.80 3.12 8.77
CA LEU A 106 -8.02 3.41 9.99
C LEU A 106 -7.03 2.29 10.29
N LEU A 107 -7.44 1.03 10.13
CA LEU A 107 -6.57 -0.13 10.34
C LEU A 107 -5.37 -0.11 9.39
N PHE A 108 -5.61 0.01 8.08
CA PHE A 108 -4.53 0.03 7.10
C PHE A 108 -3.71 1.32 7.17
N GLY A 109 -4.35 2.46 7.45
CA GLY A 109 -3.65 3.71 7.71
C GLY A 109 -2.72 3.63 8.93
N LEU A 110 -3.11 2.90 9.97
CA LEU A 110 -2.25 2.64 11.12
C LEU A 110 -1.09 1.72 10.76
N PHE A 111 -1.33 0.68 9.95
CA PHE A 111 -0.27 -0.22 9.48
C PHE A 111 0.77 0.54 8.64
N GLY A 112 0.35 1.42 7.75
CA GLY A 112 1.25 2.29 7.00
C GLY A 112 2.05 3.24 7.89
N ALA A 113 1.40 3.85 8.89
CA ALA A 113 2.02 4.86 9.77
C ALA A 113 3.00 4.26 10.79
N VAL A 114 2.76 3.04 11.26
CA VAL A 114 3.55 2.39 12.31
C VAL A 114 4.58 1.45 11.72
N PHE A 115 4.15 0.55 10.84
CA PHE A 115 5.02 -0.50 10.28
C PHE A 115 5.62 -0.11 8.93
N GLY A 116 5.09 0.94 8.29
CA GLY A 116 5.52 1.30 6.94
C GLY A 116 5.06 0.31 5.88
N MET A 117 3.93 -0.36 6.10
CA MET A 117 3.34 -1.27 5.11
C MET A 117 2.89 -0.48 3.87
N SER A 118 3.34 -0.90 2.71
CA SER A 118 3.08 -0.29 1.41
C SER A 118 2.72 -1.36 0.39
N GLU A 119 3.71 -2.09 -0.13
CA GLU A 119 3.55 -3.11 -1.17
C GLU A 119 2.77 -4.33 -0.68
N GLU A 120 2.91 -4.71 0.57
CA GLU A 120 2.22 -5.85 1.20
C GLU A 120 0.71 -5.64 1.19
N THR A 121 0.26 -4.39 1.17
CA THR A 121 -1.17 -4.06 1.15
C THR A 121 -1.87 -4.50 -0.13
N ILE A 122 -1.14 -4.71 -1.23
CA ILE A 122 -1.69 -5.18 -2.51
C ILE A 122 -2.39 -6.53 -2.34
N ALA A 123 -1.84 -7.43 -1.54
CA ALA A 123 -2.45 -8.74 -1.28
C ALA A 123 -3.84 -8.61 -0.61
N PHE A 124 -4.01 -7.61 0.27
CA PHE A 124 -5.28 -7.38 0.96
C PHE A 124 -6.33 -6.69 0.09
N VAL A 125 -5.92 -6.00 -0.98
CA VAL A 125 -6.86 -5.42 -1.95
C VAL A 125 -7.74 -6.51 -2.56
N ALA A 126 -7.17 -7.66 -2.90
CA ALA A 126 -7.91 -8.79 -3.45
C ALA A 126 -8.99 -9.33 -2.49
N VAL A 127 -8.77 -9.22 -1.17
CA VAL A 127 -9.72 -9.65 -0.14
C VAL A 127 -10.80 -8.59 0.13
N VAL A 128 -10.43 -7.31 0.06
CA VAL A 128 -11.33 -6.20 0.45
C VAL A 128 -12.21 -5.73 -0.71
N ILE A 129 -11.82 -5.93 -1.97
CA ILE A 129 -12.68 -5.63 -3.13
C ILE A 129 -14.01 -6.41 -3.07
N PRO A 130 -14.05 -7.75 -2.91
CA PRO A 130 -15.30 -8.49 -2.74
C PRO A 130 -16.14 -7.98 -1.56
N LEU A 131 -15.48 -7.60 -0.46
CA LEU A 131 -16.19 -6.98 0.66
C LEU A 131 -16.85 -5.65 0.27
N ALA A 132 -16.14 -4.77 -0.43
CA ALA A 132 -16.70 -3.49 -0.89
C ALA A 132 -17.91 -3.72 -1.80
N ARG A 133 -17.82 -4.68 -2.74
CA ARG A 133 -18.93 -5.08 -3.62
C ARG A 133 -20.13 -5.58 -2.83
N SER A 134 -19.93 -6.45 -1.83
CA SER A 134 -21.01 -6.97 -0.99
C SER A 134 -21.73 -5.89 -0.16
N LEU A 135 -21.09 -4.74 0.05
CA LEU A 135 -21.66 -3.57 0.70
C LEU A 135 -22.34 -2.59 -0.29
N GLY A 136 -22.33 -2.92 -1.60
CA GLY A 136 -22.92 -2.11 -2.67
C GLY A 136 -22.01 -0.99 -3.18
N TYR A 137 -20.70 -1.11 -2.99
CA TYR A 137 -19.68 -0.18 -3.51
C TYR A 137 -18.93 -0.76 -4.70
N ASP A 138 -18.19 0.07 -5.41
CA ASP A 138 -17.33 -0.36 -6.50
C ASP A 138 -15.93 -0.79 -6.03
N ASP A 139 -15.17 -1.33 -6.96
CA ASP A 139 -13.79 -1.80 -6.72
C ASP A 139 -12.87 -0.67 -6.27
N PHE A 140 -13.11 0.54 -6.76
CA PHE A 140 -12.32 1.70 -6.40
C PHE A 140 -12.40 2.01 -4.90
N VAL A 141 -13.58 1.88 -4.29
CA VAL A 141 -13.73 2.00 -2.82
C VAL A 141 -12.92 0.91 -2.12
N GLY A 142 -12.97 -0.35 -2.61
CA GLY A 142 -12.17 -1.45 -2.06
C GLY A 142 -10.66 -1.16 -2.10
N VAL A 143 -10.16 -0.65 -3.22
CA VAL A 143 -8.76 -0.22 -3.36
C VAL A 143 -8.45 0.93 -2.39
N CYS A 144 -9.32 1.92 -2.27
CA CYS A 144 -9.12 3.06 -1.37
C CYS A 144 -9.07 2.62 0.11
N MET A 145 -9.90 1.66 0.49
CA MET A 145 -9.96 1.17 1.87
C MET A 145 -8.63 0.56 2.34
N VAL A 146 -7.85 0.00 1.43
CA VAL A 146 -6.59 -0.68 1.74
C VAL A 146 -5.40 0.15 1.26
N TYR A 147 -5.25 0.25 -0.05
CA TYR A 147 -4.05 0.80 -0.68
C TYR A 147 -3.89 2.30 -0.39
N VAL A 148 -4.91 3.10 -0.67
CA VAL A 148 -4.85 4.54 -0.41
C VAL A 148 -4.72 4.82 1.08
N ALA A 149 -5.46 4.10 1.92
CA ALA A 149 -5.38 4.28 3.37
C ALA A 149 -3.98 3.98 3.92
N ALA A 150 -3.35 2.87 3.49
CA ALA A 150 -2.00 2.51 3.92
C ALA A 150 -0.96 3.54 3.47
N HIS A 151 -1.05 4.03 2.22
CA HIS A 151 -0.12 5.04 1.72
C HIS A 151 -0.29 6.41 2.36
N VAL A 152 -1.52 6.81 2.68
CA VAL A 152 -1.78 8.01 3.49
C VAL A 152 -1.23 7.84 4.90
N GLY A 153 -1.37 6.65 5.47
CA GLY A 153 -0.74 6.30 6.75
C GLY A 153 0.79 6.36 6.69
N PHE A 154 1.36 5.78 5.64
CA PHE A 154 2.80 5.81 5.38
C PHE A 154 3.35 7.24 5.26
N ALA A 155 2.62 8.13 4.57
CA ALA A 155 2.97 9.55 4.48
C ALA A 155 2.92 10.27 5.83
N GLY A 156 1.98 9.88 6.71
CA GLY A 156 1.89 10.41 8.08
C GLY A 156 3.02 9.95 8.99
N ALA A 157 3.66 8.82 8.68
CA ALA A 157 4.93 8.33 9.22
C ALA A 157 5.12 8.51 10.75
N MET A 158 4.17 8.04 11.57
CA MET A 158 4.26 8.20 13.03
C MET A 158 5.49 7.51 13.61
N LEU A 159 5.62 6.19 13.32
CA LEU A 159 6.70 5.33 13.80
C LEU A 159 7.33 4.56 12.64
N ASN A 160 7.04 4.93 11.40
CA ASN A 160 7.50 4.24 10.21
C ASN A 160 9.04 4.21 10.16
N PRO A 161 9.66 3.04 10.30
CA PRO A 161 11.12 2.95 10.34
C PRO A 161 11.77 3.24 8.98
N PHE A 162 11.08 2.97 7.88
CA PHE A 162 11.59 3.13 6.51
C PHE A 162 11.67 4.60 6.07
N THR A 163 10.85 5.46 6.66
CA THR A 163 10.85 6.88 6.33
C THR A 163 11.47 7.69 7.44
N ILE A 164 10.78 7.83 8.58
CA ILE A 164 11.21 8.73 9.65
C ILE A 164 12.42 8.17 10.42
N GLY A 165 12.51 6.85 10.58
CA GLY A 165 13.65 6.22 11.23
C GLY A 165 14.95 6.55 10.50
N ILE A 166 14.97 6.30 9.17
CA ILE A 166 16.13 6.57 8.31
C ILE A 166 16.42 8.08 8.25
N ALA A 167 15.39 8.91 8.05
CA ALA A 167 15.57 10.35 7.93
C ALA A 167 16.16 10.97 9.23
N GLN A 168 15.71 10.51 10.40
CA GLN A 168 16.23 10.99 11.68
C GLN A 168 17.65 10.49 11.96
N ASP A 169 17.97 9.26 11.59
CA ASP A 169 19.32 8.72 11.71
C ASP A 169 20.31 9.54 10.86
N MET A 170 19.97 9.79 9.60
CA MET A 170 20.78 10.63 8.70
C MET A 170 20.94 12.06 9.20
N ALA A 171 19.92 12.61 9.85
CA ALA A 171 19.95 13.94 10.43
C ALA A 171 20.57 13.99 11.83
N SER A 172 21.06 12.86 12.37
CA SER A 172 21.60 12.74 13.73
C SER A 172 20.63 13.22 14.81
N LEU A 173 19.33 13.01 14.59
CA LEU A 173 18.27 13.34 15.54
C LEU A 173 17.87 12.09 16.35
N PRO A 174 17.38 12.26 17.57
CA PRO A 174 16.85 11.14 18.36
C PRO A 174 15.73 10.43 17.60
N LEU A 175 15.82 9.09 17.50
CA LEU A 175 14.82 8.28 16.80
C LEU A 175 13.42 8.53 17.37
N PHE A 176 12.47 8.67 16.47
CA PHE A 176 11.04 8.91 16.74
C PHE A 176 10.74 10.21 17.53
N SER A 177 11.71 11.14 17.65
CA SER A 177 11.46 12.47 18.23
C SER A 177 10.38 13.23 17.43
N GLY A 178 9.59 14.10 18.09
CA GLY A 178 8.51 14.86 17.47
C GLY A 178 7.29 14.03 17.04
N ILE A 179 7.05 12.89 17.68
CA ILE A 179 5.93 11.98 17.38
C ILE A 179 4.56 12.67 17.50
N GLU A 180 4.40 13.60 18.45
CA GLU A 180 3.14 14.33 18.69
C GLU A 180 2.69 15.10 17.46
N TYR A 181 3.61 15.82 16.82
CA TYR A 181 3.31 16.54 15.58
C TYR A 181 2.97 15.58 14.44
N ARG A 182 3.65 14.45 14.34
CA ARG A 182 3.36 13.45 13.31
C ARG A 182 2.01 12.76 13.52
N ILE A 183 1.62 12.52 14.76
CA ILE A 183 0.26 12.03 15.08
C ILE A 183 -0.78 13.04 14.60
N PHE A 184 -0.58 14.33 14.85
CA PHE A 184 -1.47 15.38 14.36
C PHE A 184 -1.56 15.39 12.82
N CYS A 185 -0.42 15.30 12.15
CA CYS A 185 -0.38 15.21 10.68
C CYS A 185 -1.10 13.95 10.15
N TRP A 186 -0.84 12.80 10.78
CA TRP A 186 -1.49 11.54 10.41
C TRP A 186 -3.02 11.61 10.58
N VAL A 187 -3.49 12.09 11.72
CA VAL A 187 -4.93 12.25 11.98
C VAL A 187 -5.57 13.16 10.92
N THR A 188 -4.92 14.27 10.59
CA THR A 188 -5.42 15.23 9.60
C THR A 188 -5.49 14.59 8.21
N LEU A 189 -4.42 13.93 7.77
CA LEU A 189 -4.37 13.25 6.46
C LEU A 189 -5.40 12.13 6.38
N MET A 190 -5.52 11.31 7.43
CA MET A 190 -6.51 10.23 7.48
C MET A 190 -7.94 10.78 7.48
N ALA A 191 -8.22 11.86 8.20
CA ALA A 191 -9.53 12.50 8.20
C ALA A 191 -9.92 12.99 6.81
N VAL A 192 -8.99 13.62 6.08
CA VAL A 192 -9.21 14.06 4.69
C VAL A 192 -9.45 12.86 3.77
N ALA A 193 -8.63 11.83 3.85
CA ALA A 193 -8.76 10.63 3.02
C ALA A 193 -10.08 9.90 3.27
N ILE A 194 -10.44 9.66 4.53
CA ILE A 194 -11.70 9.02 4.91
C ILE A 194 -12.90 9.85 4.45
N THR A 195 -12.86 11.16 4.64
CA THR A 195 -13.94 12.05 4.20
C THR A 195 -14.14 11.99 2.69
N PHE A 196 -13.04 12.00 1.93
CA PHE A 196 -13.08 11.86 0.47
C PHE A 196 -13.69 10.52 0.04
N VAL A 197 -13.21 9.40 0.62
CA VAL A 197 -13.71 8.07 0.27
C VAL A 197 -15.19 7.91 0.65
N LEU A 198 -15.61 8.39 1.81
CA LEU A 198 -17.02 8.37 2.23
C LEU A 198 -17.90 9.24 1.34
N TRP A 199 -17.41 10.39 0.91
CA TRP A 199 -18.11 11.26 -0.03
C TRP A 199 -18.28 10.58 -1.39
N TYR A 200 -17.23 9.96 -1.91
CA TYR A 200 -17.26 9.19 -3.15
C TYR A 200 -18.22 7.99 -3.03
N ALA A 201 -18.06 7.18 -1.97
CA ALA A 201 -18.88 6.00 -1.71
C ALA A 201 -20.39 6.32 -1.65
N ARG A 202 -20.77 7.48 -1.08
CA ARG A 202 -22.17 7.92 -1.07
C ARG A 202 -22.72 8.23 -2.45
N ARG A 203 -21.88 8.69 -3.38
CA ARG A 203 -22.31 9.01 -4.76
C ARG A 203 -22.56 7.76 -5.62
N ILE A 204 -21.83 6.69 -5.37
CA ILE A 204 -21.82 5.51 -6.24
C ILE A 204 -22.61 4.33 -5.66
N ARG A 205 -23.08 4.42 -4.41
CA ARG A 205 -23.76 3.32 -3.72
C ARG A 205 -24.95 2.80 -4.52
N LYS A 206 -24.86 1.54 -4.96
CA LYS A 206 -25.95 0.82 -5.61
C LYS A 206 -26.81 0.08 -4.58
N PRO A 207 -28.11 -0.20 -4.87
CA PRO A 207 -28.91 -1.10 -4.05
C PRO A 207 -28.25 -2.47 -3.96
N VAL A 208 -28.21 -3.06 -2.78
CA VAL A 208 -27.55 -4.36 -2.52
C VAL A 208 -28.08 -5.49 -3.41
N SER A 209 -29.34 -5.41 -3.87
CA SER A 209 -29.95 -6.39 -4.78
C SER A 209 -29.31 -6.40 -6.18
N GLU A 210 -28.83 -5.26 -6.66
CA GLU A 210 -28.13 -5.18 -7.97
C GLU A 210 -26.65 -5.62 -7.86
N ALA A 211 -26.05 -5.44 -6.68
CA ALA A 211 -24.69 -5.87 -6.43
C ALA A 211 -24.57 -7.41 -6.43
N ALA A 212 -25.51 -8.12 -5.80
CA ALA A 212 -25.56 -9.58 -5.80
C ALA A 212 -25.74 -10.16 -7.21
N ALA A 213 -26.60 -9.54 -8.03
CA ALA A 213 -26.84 -9.97 -9.40
C ALA A 213 -25.61 -9.75 -10.31
N SER A 214 -24.78 -8.77 -10.03
CA SER A 214 -23.54 -8.53 -10.78
C SER A 214 -22.40 -9.51 -10.39
N GLU A 215 -22.38 -10.02 -9.17
CA GLU A 215 -21.44 -11.09 -8.77
C GLU A 215 -21.76 -12.42 -9.46
N GLU A 216 -23.03 -12.82 -9.54
CA GLU A 216 -23.43 -14.03 -10.28
C GLU A 216 -23.07 -13.98 -11.77
N THR A 217 -23.14 -12.79 -12.41
CA THR A 217 -22.76 -12.63 -13.82
C THR A 217 -21.26 -12.63 -14.05
N VAL A 218 -20.45 -12.19 -13.08
CA VAL A 218 -18.98 -12.22 -13.16
C VAL A 218 -18.46 -13.64 -12.91
N GLU A 219 -18.98 -14.38 -11.93
CA GLU A 219 -18.64 -15.76 -11.68
C GLU A 219 -19.05 -16.68 -12.86
N ALA A 220 -20.18 -16.41 -13.49
CA ALA A 220 -20.62 -17.14 -14.69
C ALA A 220 -19.78 -16.84 -15.94
N SER A 221 -19.05 -15.72 -15.98
CA SER A 221 -18.14 -15.37 -17.10
C SER A 221 -16.70 -15.84 -16.88
N GLU A 222 -16.32 -16.22 -15.66
CA GLU A 222 -15.05 -16.86 -15.31
C GLU A 222 -15.15 -18.40 -15.32
N GLU A 223 -15.78 -18.99 -16.35
CA GLU A 223 -15.48 -20.39 -16.66
C GLU A 223 -13.97 -20.50 -16.92
N PRO A 224 -13.29 -21.55 -16.40
CA PRO A 224 -11.84 -21.69 -16.56
C PRO A 224 -11.53 -21.93 -18.04
N GLY A 225 -11.51 -20.85 -18.80
CA GLY A 225 -11.01 -20.82 -20.15
C GLY A 225 -9.53 -21.18 -20.10
N LYS A 226 -9.18 -22.29 -20.77
CA LYS A 226 -7.86 -22.86 -20.99
C LYS A 226 -6.75 -21.82 -20.82
N ILE A 227 -6.04 -21.90 -19.70
CA ILE A 227 -4.76 -21.20 -19.52
C ILE A 227 -3.87 -21.66 -20.66
N ASN A 228 -3.67 -20.80 -21.65
CA ASN A 228 -2.72 -21.05 -22.70
C ASN A 228 -1.33 -21.15 -22.07
N ALA A 229 -0.75 -22.33 -22.10
CA ALA A 229 0.56 -22.69 -21.53
C ALA A 229 1.77 -21.92 -22.10
N TRP A 230 1.54 -20.84 -22.84
CA TRP A 230 2.54 -20.00 -23.50
C TRP A 230 2.96 -18.76 -22.68
N ILE A 231 2.50 -18.60 -21.44
CA ILE A 231 2.83 -17.43 -20.58
C ILE A 231 3.92 -17.76 -19.55
N CYS A 232 4.44 -18.96 -19.51
CA CYS A 232 5.46 -19.42 -18.56
C CYS A 232 6.87 -19.57 -19.17
N TYR A 233 7.29 -18.68 -20.09
CA TYR A 233 8.71 -18.55 -20.48
C TYR A 233 9.11 -17.10 -20.60
#